data_f94f79c6ac88a779204dc34c5b4f8584
#
_entry.id   f94f79c6ac88a779204dc34c5b4f8584
#
_cell.length_a   1.000
_cell.length_b   1.000
_cell.length_c   1.000
_cell.angle_alpha   90.00
_cell.angle_beta   90.00
_cell.angle_gamma   90.00
#
_symmetry.space_group_name_H-M   'P 1'
#
loop_
_entity.id
_entity.type
_entity.pdbx_description
1 polymer ?
#
loop_
_entity_poly.entity_id
_entity_poly.type
_entity_poly.pdbx_seq_one_letter_code
_entity_poly.pdbx_strand_id
1 'polypeptide(L)'
;MRITILLAATAVLSAGSAAATTLVPADVGELSRDARAIVLGRVVAVEARWRADRRGIETLVTLEADTYLKGSLGPSVQFLVPGGELGRFQNIVVGAPRFVEGERVIVFLGAWGPSIPFVLGLSQGLFRVVLENRAWVVTPAPLLPAGGAAVPIVRGDPRLRPLALDEFERRIRALAEARP
;
A
#
# COMPACT_ATOMS: atom_id res chain seq x y z
N MET A 1 71.26 -7.12 9.36
CA MET A 1 70.09 -7.17 10.29
C MET A 1 68.91 -6.48 9.60
N ARG A 2 68.03 -7.25 8.96
CA ARG A 2 66.92 -6.76 8.16
C ARG A 2 65.66 -6.86 9.01
N ILE A 3 65.10 -5.71 9.39
CA ILE A 3 63.83 -5.62 10.12
C ILE A 3 62.72 -5.57 9.08
N THR A 4 61.98 -6.65 8.98
CA THR A 4 60.77 -6.73 8.15
C THR A 4 59.59 -6.23 8.98
N ILE A 5 59.09 -5.05 8.65
CA ILE A 5 57.89 -4.51 9.25
C ILE A 5 56.68 -5.13 8.55
N LEU A 6 55.98 -6.00 9.27
CA LEU A 6 54.72 -6.58 8.82
C LEU A 6 53.60 -5.56 9.08
N LEU A 7 53.12 -4.91 8.02
CA LEU A 7 51.96 -4.01 8.08
C LEU A 7 50.69 -4.87 8.02
N ALA A 8 50.08 -5.14 9.17
CA ALA A 8 48.78 -5.77 9.25
C ALA A 8 47.71 -4.75 8.90
N ALA A 9 47.22 -4.83 7.68
CA ALA A 9 46.03 -4.05 7.26
C ALA A 9 44.75 -4.67 7.86
N THR A 10 44.26 -4.05 8.93
CA THR A 10 42.97 -4.41 9.54
C THR A 10 41.88 -3.83 8.66
N ALA A 11 41.31 -4.64 7.78
CA ALA A 11 40.13 -4.29 7.04
C ALA A 11 38.92 -4.33 8.01
N VAL A 12 38.52 -3.18 8.49
CA VAL A 12 37.24 -3.02 9.24
C VAL A 12 36.14 -3.17 8.22
N LEU A 13 35.52 -4.36 8.13
CA LEU A 13 34.26 -4.54 7.44
C LEU A 13 33.19 -3.77 8.24
N SER A 14 32.82 -2.59 7.76
CA SER A 14 31.63 -1.89 8.20
C SER A 14 30.44 -2.71 7.75
N ALA A 15 29.94 -3.59 8.61
CA ALA A 15 28.66 -4.23 8.43
C ALA A 15 27.58 -3.14 8.55
N GLY A 16 27.24 -2.53 7.42
CA GLY A 16 26.09 -1.63 7.34
C GLY A 16 24.87 -2.42 7.77
N SER A 17 24.21 -1.98 8.84
CA SER A 17 22.95 -2.55 9.27
C SER A 17 21.94 -2.40 8.15
N ALA A 18 21.71 -3.48 7.39
CA ALA A 18 20.60 -3.56 6.46
C ALA A 18 19.33 -3.52 7.30
N ALA A 19 18.69 -2.35 7.40
CA ALA A 19 17.38 -2.22 7.99
C ALA A 19 16.39 -2.96 7.09
N ALA A 20 16.13 -4.23 7.42
CA ALA A 20 15.09 -5.00 6.76
C ALA A 20 13.75 -4.42 7.19
N THR A 21 13.01 -3.85 6.26
CA THR A 21 11.63 -3.44 6.51
C THR A 21 10.79 -4.68 6.69
N THR A 22 10.44 -5.00 7.93
CA THR A 22 9.54 -6.11 8.25
C THR A 22 8.11 -5.59 8.11
N LEU A 23 7.42 -6.01 7.06
CA LEU A 23 5.99 -5.74 6.92
C LEU A 23 5.23 -6.77 7.75
N VAL A 24 4.63 -6.32 8.84
CA VAL A 24 3.76 -7.16 9.69
C VAL A 24 2.46 -7.44 8.92
N PRO A 25 2.00 -8.70 8.82
CA PRO A 25 0.71 -8.99 8.22
C PRO A 25 -0.40 -8.26 8.99
N ALA A 26 -1.20 -7.47 8.29
CA ALA A 26 -2.34 -6.78 8.86
C ALA A 26 -3.59 -7.64 8.68
N ASP A 27 -4.34 -7.86 9.76
CA ASP A 27 -5.65 -8.47 9.73
C ASP A 27 -6.67 -7.47 9.12
N VAL A 28 -7.51 -7.96 8.22
CA VAL A 28 -8.56 -7.13 7.60
C VAL A 28 -9.52 -6.57 8.65
N GLY A 29 -9.75 -7.30 9.75
CA GLY A 29 -10.54 -6.81 10.87
C GLY A 29 -9.89 -5.61 11.56
N GLU A 30 -8.57 -5.64 11.80
CA GLU A 30 -7.81 -4.51 12.34
C GLU A 30 -7.86 -3.33 11.37
N LEU A 31 -7.55 -3.55 10.10
CA LEU A 31 -7.64 -2.52 9.07
C LEU A 31 -9.04 -1.90 8.99
N SER A 32 -10.10 -2.71 9.13
CA SER A 32 -11.48 -2.23 9.11
C SER A 32 -11.80 -1.35 10.32
N ARG A 33 -11.28 -1.70 11.50
CA ARG A 33 -11.47 -0.91 12.73
C ARG A 33 -10.68 0.40 12.69
N ASP A 34 -9.44 0.36 12.22
CA ASP A 34 -8.51 1.49 12.24
C ASP A 34 -8.76 2.48 11.10
N ALA A 35 -9.40 2.03 10.02
CA ALA A 35 -9.71 2.89 8.91
C ALA A 35 -10.65 4.02 9.32
N ARG A 36 -10.31 5.25 8.95
CA ARG A 36 -11.22 6.40 9.00
C ARG A 36 -12.31 6.29 7.94
N ALA A 37 -11.94 5.80 6.76
CA ALA A 37 -12.85 5.51 5.69
C ALA A 37 -12.41 4.27 4.90
N ILE A 38 -13.38 3.51 4.41
CA ILE A 38 -13.17 2.40 3.48
C ILE A 38 -14.03 2.71 2.26
N VAL A 39 -13.41 2.88 1.12
CA VAL A 39 -14.06 3.36 -0.09
C VAL A 39 -13.84 2.41 -1.25
N LEU A 40 -14.93 2.06 -1.94
CA LEU A 40 -14.93 1.46 -3.26
C LEU A 40 -15.06 2.59 -4.29
N GLY A 41 -14.19 2.62 -5.27
CA GLY A 41 -14.22 3.67 -6.28
C GLY A 41 -13.27 3.40 -7.44
N ARG A 42 -13.22 4.36 -8.35
CA ARG A 42 -12.38 4.35 -9.54
C ARG A 42 -11.23 5.35 -9.39
N VAL A 43 -10.02 4.91 -9.68
CA VAL A 43 -8.85 5.79 -9.74
C VAL A 43 -8.97 6.70 -10.96
N VAL A 44 -8.96 8.01 -10.75
CA VAL A 44 -9.10 9.01 -11.82
C VAL A 44 -7.83 9.81 -12.08
N ALA A 45 -6.91 9.87 -11.09
CA ALA A 45 -5.59 10.47 -11.28
C ALA A 45 -4.55 9.85 -10.35
N VAL A 46 -3.30 9.78 -10.85
CA VAL A 46 -2.13 9.28 -10.11
C VAL A 46 -0.97 10.24 -10.38
N GLU A 47 -0.61 11.06 -9.40
CA GLU A 47 0.37 12.14 -9.57
C GLU A 47 1.53 11.98 -8.60
N ALA A 48 2.73 11.73 -9.12
CA ALA A 48 3.94 11.73 -8.31
C ALA A 48 4.41 13.17 -8.06
N ARG A 49 4.81 13.46 -6.81
CA ARG A 49 5.32 14.77 -6.43
C ARG A 49 6.39 14.67 -5.37
N TRP A 50 7.20 15.70 -5.23
CA TRP A 50 8.10 15.82 -4.09
C TRP A 50 7.30 16.03 -2.80
N ARG A 51 7.70 15.34 -1.75
CA ARG A 51 7.21 15.63 -0.40
C ARG A 51 7.55 17.07 -0.01
N ALA A 52 6.81 17.63 0.94
CA ALA A 52 7.03 19.00 1.41
C ALA A 52 8.46 19.24 1.93
N ASP A 53 9.07 18.22 2.55
CA ASP A 53 10.45 18.24 3.04
C ASP A 53 11.51 18.03 1.94
N ARG A 54 11.10 17.78 0.70
CA ARG A 54 11.93 17.43 -0.47
C ARG A 54 12.89 16.24 -0.27
N ARG A 55 12.66 15.42 0.77
CA ARG A 55 13.49 14.24 1.07
C ARG A 55 13.01 12.95 0.43
N GLY A 56 11.95 13.00 -0.35
CA GLY A 56 11.40 11.84 -1.03
C GLY A 56 10.25 12.20 -1.95
N ILE A 57 9.80 11.22 -2.69
CA ILE A 57 8.65 11.32 -3.57
C ILE A 57 7.47 10.63 -2.89
N GLU A 58 6.31 11.21 -3.02
CA GLU A 58 5.02 10.64 -2.67
C GLU A 58 4.10 10.67 -3.89
N THR A 59 3.14 9.78 -3.93
CA THR A 59 2.14 9.76 -4.98
C THR A 59 0.80 10.20 -4.40
N LEU A 60 0.21 11.24 -5.00
CA LEU A 60 -1.15 11.67 -4.72
C LEU A 60 -2.08 10.90 -5.67
N VAL A 61 -3.02 10.17 -5.10
CA VAL A 61 -4.02 9.42 -5.85
C VAL A 61 -5.38 10.08 -5.64
N THR A 62 -6.10 10.31 -6.72
CA THR A 62 -7.48 10.79 -6.70
C THR A 62 -8.40 9.64 -7.07
N LEU A 63 -9.37 9.37 -6.21
CA LEU A 63 -10.38 8.33 -6.36
C LEU A 63 -11.76 8.96 -6.43
N GLU A 64 -12.53 8.64 -7.45
CA GLU A 64 -13.96 8.89 -7.52
C GLU A 64 -14.70 7.78 -6.77
N ALA A 65 -15.44 8.16 -5.73
CA ALA A 65 -16.08 7.21 -4.85
C ALA A 65 -17.40 6.70 -5.43
N ASP A 66 -17.50 5.38 -5.62
CA ASP A 66 -18.76 4.71 -5.96
C ASP A 66 -19.61 4.49 -4.68
N THR A 67 -18.94 3.99 -3.64
CA THR A 67 -19.60 3.62 -2.36
C THR A 67 -18.60 3.65 -1.21
N TYR A 68 -19.06 4.07 -0.03
CA TYR A 68 -18.33 3.94 1.23
C TYR A 68 -18.80 2.72 2.01
N LEU A 69 -17.86 1.86 2.41
CA LEU A 69 -18.12 0.73 3.31
C LEU A 69 -17.99 1.15 4.77
N LYS A 70 -17.21 2.22 5.03
CA LYS A 70 -17.06 2.88 6.33
C LYS A 70 -16.74 4.35 6.14
N GLY A 71 -17.29 5.22 7.01
CA GLY A 71 -17.04 6.66 6.98
C GLY A 71 -17.51 7.34 5.69
N SER A 72 -17.07 8.57 5.48
CA SER A 72 -17.27 9.31 4.22
C SER A 72 -16.27 10.45 4.13
N LEU A 73 -15.72 10.68 2.94
CA LEU A 73 -14.75 11.75 2.64
C LEU A 73 -15.19 12.55 1.39
N GLY A 74 -16.46 12.42 0.97
CA GLY A 74 -17.01 13.09 -0.20
C GLY A 74 -16.99 12.24 -1.48
N PRO A 75 -17.50 12.78 -2.58
CA PRO A 75 -17.62 12.05 -3.85
C PRO A 75 -16.26 11.81 -4.54
N SER A 76 -15.28 12.64 -4.25
CA SER A 76 -13.89 12.49 -4.71
C SER A 76 -12.96 12.58 -3.51
N VAL A 77 -12.09 11.60 -3.35
CA VAL A 77 -11.13 11.57 -2.25
C VAL A 77 -9.71 11.51 -2.79
N GLN A 78 -8.86 12.36 -2.22
CA GLN A 78 -7.42 12.34 -2.45
C GLN A 78 -6.72 11.69 -1.28
N PHE A 79 -5.74 10.86 -1.56
CA PHE A 79 -4.91 10.23 -0.53
C PHE A 79 -3.47 10.04 -0.99
N LEU A 80 -2.57 9.90 -0.01
CA LEU A 80 -1.15 9.78 -0.23
C LEU A 80 -0.70 8.32 -0.19
N VAL A 81 0.22 8.02 -1.09
CA VAL A 81 0.95 6.76 -1.15
C VAL A 81 2.45 7.08 -1.08
N PRO A 82 3.24 6.42 -0.23
CA PRO A 82 4.66 6.67 -0.17
C PRO A 82 5.36 6.13 -1.42
N GLY A 83 6.35 6.88 -1.92
CA GLY A 83 7.10 6.52 -3.12
C GLY A 83 6.48 7.01 -4.41
N GLY A 84 7.15 6.72 -5.53
CA GLY A 84 6.74 7.12 -6.87
C GLY A 84 7.92 7.42 -7.79
N GLU A 85 7.59 7.80 -9.02
CA GLU A 85 8.56 8.17 -10.07
C GLU A 85 8.26 9.58 -10.55
N LEU A 86 9.28 10.44 -10.54
CA LEU A 86 9.16 11.83 -10.98
C LEU A 86 10.35 12.19 -11.87
N GLY A 87 10.13 12.19 -13.18
CA GLY A 87 11.19 12.35 -14.17
C GLY A 87 12.25 11.25 -14.04
N ARG A 88 13.51 11.65 -13.77
CA ARG A 88 14.62 10.71 -13.58
C ARG A 88 14.74 10.15 -12.14
N PHE A 89 13.92 10.62 -11.24
CA PHE A 89 13.98 10.25 -9.83
C PHE A 89 12.93 9.18 -9.52
N GLN A 90 13.35 8.16 -8.78
CA GLN A 90 12.49 7.10 -8.30
C GLN A 90 12.70 6.92 -6.80
N ASN A 91 11.61 6.86 -6.05
CA ASN A 91 11.62 6.51 -4.64
C ASN A 91 10.81 5.22 -4.46
N ILE A 92 11.51 4.12 -4.16
CA ILE A 92 10.87 2.82 -3.97
C ILE A 92 10.66 2.61 -2.47
N VAL A 93 9.40 2.43 -2.09
CA VAL A 93 9.01 2.03 -0.73
C VAL A 93 8.46 0.61 -0.81
N VAL A 94 9.17 -0.32 -0.14
CA VAL A 94 8.75 -1.73 -0.14
C VAL A 94 7.38 -1.88 0.49
N GLY A 95 6.49 -2.54 -0.23
CA GLY A 95 5.10 -2.73 0.19
C GLY A 95 4.16 -1.57 -0.13
N ALA A 96 4.64 -0.46 -0.67
CA ALA A 96 3.74 0.59 -1.14
C ALA A 96 2.91 0.09 -2.33
N PRO A 97 1.58 0.32 -2.31
CA PRO A 97 0.72 -0.08 -3.41
C PRO A 97 0.98 0.79 -4.65
N ARG A 98 0.80 0.21 -5.83
CA ARG A 98 0.75 0.96 -7.08
C ARG A 98 -0.69 1.09 -7.53
N PHE A 99 -1.05 2.27 -7.99
CA PHE A 99 -2.35 2.60 -8.56
C PHE A 99 -2.20 2.88 -10.05
N VAL A 100 -3.22 2.53 -10.82
CA VAL A 100 -3.32 2.83 -12.25
C VAL A 100 -4.66 3.52 -12.51
N GLU A 101 -4.64 4.58 -13.32
CA GLU A 101 -5.87 5.27 -13.71
C GLU A 101 -6.85 4.32 -14.40
N GLY A 102 -8.12 4.46 -14.06
CA GLY A 102 -9.19 3.59 -14.53
C GLY A 102 -9.42 2.33 -13.69
N GLU A 103 -8.49 1.94 -12.80
CA GLU A 103 -8.70 0.80 -11.90
C GLU A 103 -9.88 1.04 -10.96
N ARG A 104 -10.62 -0.04 -10.70
CA ARG A 104 -11.62 -0.08 -9.63
C ARG A 104 -11.03 -0.75 -8.41
N VAL A 105 -11.07 -0.07 -7.28
CA VAL A 105 -10.38 -0.50 -6.07
C VAL A 105 -11.23 -0.29 -4.81
N ILE A 106 -10.93 -1.09 -3.77
CA ILE A 106 -11.35 -0.81 -2.40
C ILE A 106 -10.10 -0.41 -1.63
N VAL A 107 -10.13 0.77 -1.00
CA VAL A 107 -9.00 1.32 -0.26
C VAL A 107 -9.38 1.60 1.18
N PHE A 108 -8.53 1.16 2.10
CA PHE A 108 -8.63 1.44 3.52
C PHE A 108 -7.80 2.67 3.84
N LEU A 109 -8.44 3.75 4.22
CA LEU A 109 -7.82 5.04 4.43
C LEU A 109 -7.72 5.39 5.91
N GLY A 110 -6.52 5.70 6.35
CA GLY A 110 -6.24 6.34 7.63
C GLY A 110 -6.06 7.84 7.46
N ALA A 111 -6.19 8.59 8.54
CA ALA A 111 -5.84 10.02 8.55
C ALA A 111 -5.33 10.42 9.91
N TRP A 112 -4.35 11.34 9.91
CA TRP A 112 -3.80 11.95 11.11
C TRP A 112 -4.33 13.39 11.18
N GLY A 113 -5.37 13.60 11.98
CA GLY A 113 -6.00 14.91 12.07
C GLY A 113 -6.63 15.37 10.74
N PRO A 114 -6.53 16.67 10.39
CA PRO A 114 -7.12 17.25 9.18
C PRO A 114 -6.25 17.06 7.92
N SER A 115 -5.18 16.27 7.98
CA SER A 115 -4.28 16.04 6.84
C SER A 115 -4.89 15.15 5.76
N ILE A 116 -4.27 15.18 4.58
CA ILE A 116 -4.65 14.28 3.47
C ILE A 116 -4.56 12.83 3.95
N PRO A 117 -5.59 12.00 3.73
CA PRO A 117 -5.59 10.59 4.08
C PRO A 117 -4.42 9.83 3.45
N PHE A 118 -4.11 8.67 4.01
CA PHE A 118 -3.11 7.75 3.49
C PHE A 118 -3.65 6.31 3.49
N VAL A 119 -3.05 5.43 2.68
CA VAL A 119 -3.45 4.02 2.63
C VAL A 119 -2.93 3.30 3.87
N LEU A 120 -3.82 2.69 4.66
CA LEU A 120 -3.47 1.88 5.81
C LEU A 120 -2.82 0.56 5.38
N GLY A 121 -1.82 0.12 6.14
CA GLY A 121 -1.16 -1.17 5.90
C GLY A 121 -0.47 -1.29 4.55
N LEU A 122 -0.21 -0.16 3.86
CA LEU A 122 0.38 -0.14 2.51
C LEU A 122 -0.45 -0.99 1.52
N SER A 123 0.19 -1.93 0.79
CA SER A 123 -0.51 -2.80 -0.16
C SER A 123 -1.59 -3.69 0.48
N GLN A 124 -1.52 -3.93 1.79
CA GLN A 124 -2.51 -4.73 2.51
C GLN A 124 -3.87 -4.01 2.64
N GLY A 125 -3.86 -2.67 2.62
CA GLY A 125 -5.07 -1.85 2.62
C GLY A 125 -5.62 -1.54 1.22
N LEU A 126 -5.12 -2.22 0.19
CA LEU A 126 -5.60 -2.09 -1.18
C LEU A 126 -6.13 -3.43 -1.70
N PHE A 127 -7.35 -3.41 -2.22
CA PHE A 127 -7.95 -4.54 -2.92
C PHE A 127 -8.39 -4.09 -4.30
N ARG A 128 -8.07 -4.88 -5.33
CA ARG A 128 -8.50 -4.64 -6.69
C ARG A 128 -9.83 -5.29 -6.96
N VAL A 129 -10.69 -4.60 -7.69
CA VAL A 129 -11.99 -5.09 -8.10
C VAL A 129 -11.97 -5.32 -9.60
N VAL A 130 -11.97 -6.57 -9.99
CA VAL A 130 -11.86 -7.00 -11.40
C VAL A 130 -13.11 -7.75 -11.83
N LEU A 131 -13.44 -7.64 -13.11
CA LEU A 131 -14.57 -8.38 -13.68
C LEU A 131 -14.05 -9.71 -14.21
N GLU A 132 -14.40 -10.81 -13.54
CA GLU A 132 -14.05 -12.17 -13.93
C GLU A 132 -15.33 -13.00 -14.17
N ASN A 133 -15.43 -13.66 -15.30
CA ASN A 133 -16.60 -14.51 -15.61
C ASN A 133 -17.95 -13.82 -15.37
N ARG A 134 -18.09 -12.54 -15.72
CA ARG A 134 -19.28 -11.70 -15.52
C ARG A 134 -19.64 -11.40 -14.05
N ALA A 135 -18.74 -11.68 -13.12
CA ALA A 135 -18.88 -11.33 -11.71
C ALA A 135 -17.76 -10.39 -11.29
N TRP A 136 -18.07 -9.45 -10.40
CA TRP A 136 -17.06 -8.61 -9.78
C TRP A 136 -16.37 -9.37 -8.65
N VAL A 137 -15.05 -9.49 -8.76
CA VAL A 137 -14.21 -10.22 -7.81
C VAL A 137 -13.21 -9.26 -7.17
N VAL A 138 -13.04 -9.41 -5.87
CA VAL A 138 -12.09 -8.64 -5.07
C VAL A 138 -10.84 -9.46 -4.83
N THR A 139 -9.69 -8.92 -5.19
CA THR A 139 -8.37 -9.56 -5.02
C THR A 139 -7.45 -8.66 -4.21
N PRO A 140 -6.66 -9.19 -3.25
CA PRO A 140 -5.66 -8.41 -2.54
C PRO A 140 -4.57 -7.93 -3.52
N ALA A 141 -4.06 -6.72 -3.27
CA ALA A 141 -2.94 -6.20 -4.06
C ALA A 141 -1.64 -6.97 -3.75
N PRO A 142 -0.79 -7.24 -4.74
CA PRO A 142 0.50 -7.86 -4.51
C PRO A 142 1.43 -6.92 -3.73
N LEU A 143 2.26 -7.48 -2.85
CA LEU A 143 3.24 -6.74 -2.07
C LEU A 143 4.32 -6.08 -2.94
N LEU A 144 4.74 -6.78 -3.98
CA LEU A 144 5.66 -6.29 -4.99
C LEU A 144 4.98 -6.38 -6.36
N PRO A 145 5.11 -5.35 -7.18
CA PRO A 145 4.64 -5.43 -8.56
C PRO A 145 5.42 -6.56 -9.25
N ALA A 146 4.75 -7.28 -10.14
CA ALA A 146 5.37 -8.33 -10.94
C ALA A 146 6.42 -7.72 -11.88
N GLY A 147 7.63 -7.51 -11.37
CA GLY A 147 8.81 -7.14 -12.13
C GLY A 147 9.64 -8.39 -12.35
N GLY A 148 9.33 -9.15 -13.39
CA GLY A 148 10.16 -10.29 -13.82
C GLY A 148 10.07 -11.58 -12.99
N ALA A 149 9.36 -11.60 -11.87
CA ALA A 149 9.14 -12.82 -11.09
C ALA A 149 7.82 -13.49 -11.51
N ALA A 150 7.86 -14.79 -11.69
CA ALA A 150 6.73 -15.56 -12.20
C ALA A 150 5.52 -15.64 -11.24
N VAL A 151 5.68 -15.25 -9.98
CA VAL A 151 4.61 -15.30 -8.97
C VAL A 151 4.59 -13.99 -8.17
N PRO A 152 3.47 -13.28 -8.13
CA PRO A 152 3.32 -12.09 -7.28
C PRO A 152 3.34 -12.50 -5.81
N ILE A 153 4.14 -11.81 -5.01
CA ILE A 153 4.17 -12.00 -3.55
C ILE A 153 3.02 -11.19 -2.95
N VAL A 154 2.04 -11.89 -2.39
CA VAL A 154 0.93 -11.29 -1.64
C VAL A 154 1.19 -11.50 -0.16
N ARG A 155 1.19 -10.42 0.63
CA ARG A 155 1.19 -10.48 2.09
C ARG A 155 -0.13 -9.94 2.62
N GLY A 156 -0.53 -10.44 3.77
CA GLY A 156 -1.77 -10.12 4.44
C GLY A 156 -2.35 -11.37 5.06
N ASP A 157 -3.61 -11.36 5.41
CA ASP A 157 -4.31 -12.54 5.94
C ASP A 157 -4.29 -13.66 4.87
N PRO A 158 -3.63 -14.81 5.14
CA PRO A 158 -3.54 -15.92 4.18
C PRO A 158 -4.90 -16.53 3.83
N ARG A 159 -5.95 -16.17 4.57
CA ARG A 159 -7.34 -16.58 4.31
C ARG A 159 -8.05 -15.68 3.29
N LEU A 160 -7.42 -14.56 2.90
CA LEU A 160 -7.94 -13.69 1.86
C LEU A 160 -7.75 -14.36 0.50
N ARG A 161 -8.77 -15.08 0.10
CA ARG A 161 -8.94 -15.58 -1.28
C ARG A 161 -9.76 -14.56 -2.07
N PRO A 162 -9.69 -14.57 -3.39
CA PRO A 162 -10.61 -13.82 -4.23
C PRO A 162 -12.05 -14.07 -3.78
N LEU A 163 -12.80 -13.02 -3.50
CA LEU A 163 -14.18 -13.06 -3.03
C LEU A 163 -15.06 -12.28 -4.00
N ALA A 164 -16.33 -12.66 -4.11
CA ALA A 164 -17.32 -11.85 -4.79
C ALA A 164 -17.43 -10.48 -4.09
N LEU A 165 -17.60 -9.41 -4.88
CA LEU A 165 -17.62 -8.05 -4.37
C LEU A 165 -18.66 -7.85 -3.27
N ASP A 166 -19.88 -8.35 -3.47
CA ASP A 166 -20.97 -8.23 -2.52
C ASP A 166 -20.71 -8.96 -1.19
N GLU A 167 -20.03 -10.10 -1.25
CA GLU A 167 -19.61 -10.84 -0.05
C GLU A 167 -18.51 -10.09 0.71
N PHE A 168 -17.52 -9.57 -0.02
CA PHE A 168 -16.47 -8.77 0.58
C PHE A 168 -17.03 -7.52 1.26
N GLU A 169 -17.92 -6.79 0.58
CA GLU A 169 -18.56 -5.60 1.16
C GLU A 169 -19.33 -5.90 2.44
N ARG A 170 -20.17 -6.96 2.44
CA ARG A 170 -20.89 -7.40 3.65
C ARG A 170 -19.93 -7.69 4.80
N ARG A 171 -18.85 -8.43 4.51
CA ARG A 171 -17.83 -8.78 5.51
C ARG A 171 -17.16 -7.53 6.09
N ILE A 172 -16.75 -6.59 5.24
CA ILE A 172 -16.09 -5.36 5.69
C ILE A 172 -17.03 -4.51 6.53
N ARG A 173 -18.29 -4.33 6.14
CA ARG A 173 -19.28 -3.58 6.94
C ARG A 173 -19.45 -4.19 8.32
N ALA A 174 -19.62 -5.51 8.41
CA ALA A 174 -19.73 -6.21 9.69
C ALA A 174 -18.49 -6.03 10.57
N LEU A 175 -17.28 -6.10 10.00
CA LEU A 175 -16.03 -5.87 10.73
C LEU A 175 -15.84 -4.42 11.19
N ALA A 176 -16.31 -3.46 10.39
CA ALA A 176 -16.24 -2.04 10.70
C ALA A 176 -17.23 -1.61 11.81
N GLU A 177 -18.35 -2.32 11.94
CA GLU A 177 -19.37 -2.10 12.96
C GLU A 177 -19.10 -2.85 14.28
N ALA A 178 -18.30 -3.92 14.23
CA ALA A 178 -17.91 -4.68 15.40
C ALA A 178 -17.09 -3.81 16.35
N ARG A 179 -17.68 -3.41 17.48
CA ARG A 179 -16.96 -2.77 18.59
C ARG A 179 -16.07 -3.81 19.28
N PRO A 180 -14.87 -3.40 19.75
CA PRO A 180 -14.02 -4.27 20.58
C PRO A 180 -14.69 -4.64 21.90
#